data_737fb3c0a4b36b02352e7b5e42a2455a
#
_entry.id   737fb3c0a4b36b02352e7b5e42a2455a
#
_cell.length_a   1.000
_cell.length_b   1.000
_cell.length_c   1.000
_cell.angle_alpha   90.00
_cell.angle_beta   90.00
_cell.angle_gamma   90.00
#
_symmetry.space_group_name_H-M   'P 1'
#
loop_
_entity.id
_entity.type
_entity.pdbx_description
1 polymer ?
#
loop_
_entity_poly.entity_id
_entity_poly.type
_entity_poly.pdbx_seq_one_letter_code
_entity_poly.pdbx_strand_id
1 'polypeptide(L)'
;TVLNKYNSVLQMNIKTGSINYDFHSKLNYQKKSIIPNTKMFFKSKKTEPNKENIALNEDLAIITKMNQEFATSLDLKETLQTALEVIIKRIDAQAANIFLIDDKKQVFQCIASKYQSYLDEYEIPLTQGVMGKAVWQKKCIRVGNVRKDVREIAEFYFDLDNKTNFTTYSVLCSPLIAANECIGVIHCLNKKSNSKLFEEGDRKLLETLSAPAALAIRNAKMAK
;
A
#
# COMPACT_ATOMS: atom_id res chain seq x y z
N THR A 1 -7.69 -32.54 -27.65
CA THR A 1 -9.12 -32.97 -27.64
C THR A 1 -9.71 -33.13 -26.23
N VAL A 2 -9.02 -32.67 -25.18
CA VAL A 2 -9.51 -32.74 -23.78
C VAL A 2 -9.89 -31.34 -23.24
N LEU A 3 -9.47 -30.27 -23.89
CA LEU A 3 -9.68 -28.88 -23.45
C LEU A 3 -11.06 -28.27 -23.75
N ASN A 4 -11.87 -28.93 -24.60
CA ASN A 4 -13.19 -28.41 -24.99
C ASN A 4 -14.36 -28.93 -24.11
N LYS A 5 -14.09 -29.66 -23.04
CA LYS A 5 -15.15 -30.22 -22.16
C LYS A 5 -15.38 -29.43 -20.86
N TYR A 6 -14.57 -28.41 -20.61
CA TYR A 6 -14.67 -27.61 -19.36
C TYR A 6 -15.24 -26.19 -19.51
N ASN A 7 -15.59 -25.79 -20.74
CA ASN A 7 -16.10 -24.42 -20.99
C ASN A 7 -17.61 -24.24 -20.82
N SER A 8 -18.35 -25.23 -20.33
CA SER A 8 -19.81 -25.14 -20.19
C SER A 8 -20.34 -25.04 -18.76
N VAL A 9 -19.49 -24.79 -17.75
CA VAL A 9 -19.90 -24.78 -16.33
C VAL A 9 -19.73 -23.41 -15.64
N LEU A 10 -19.25 -22.39 -16.34
CA LEU A 10 -19.15 -21.03 -15.80
C LEU A 10 -20.20 -20.15 -16.50
N GLN A 11 -21.43 -20.14 -16.03
CA GLN A 11 -22.37 -19.07 -16.30
C GLN A 11 -22.28 -18.01 -15.21
N MET A 12 -21.72 -16.86 -15.57
CA MET A 12 -21.69 -15.68 -14.73
C MET A 12 -23.05 -14.97 -14.82
N ASN A 13 -23.77 -14.91 -13.72
CA ASN A 13 -24.99 -14.13 -13.67
C ASN A 13 -24.65 -12.67 -13.34
N ILE A 14 -24.63 -11.82 -14.35
CA ILE A 14 -24.20 -10.41 -14.30
C ILE A 14 -25.17 -9.52 -13.47
N LYS A 15 -26.36 -10.01 -13.10
CA LYS A 15 -27.36 -9.22 -12.37
C LYS A 15 -27.27 -9.24 -10.85
N THR A 16 -26.57 -10.18 -10.24
CA THR A 16 -26.58 -10.34 -8.77
C THR A 16 -25.19 -10.41 -8.12
N GLY A 17 -24.11 -10.45 -8.88
CA GLY A 17 -22.74 -10.50 -8.31
C GLY A 17 -22.43 -11.76 -7.49
N SER A 18 -23.27 -12.79 -7.53
CA SER A 18 -23.07 -14.02 -6.76
C SER A 18 -22.65 -15.18 -7.67
N ILE A 19 -21.57 -15.85 -7.27
CA ILE A 19 -21.10 -17.09 -7.90
C ILE A 19 -21.75 -18.24 -7.16
N ASN A 20 -22.77 -18.88 -7.78
CA ASN A 20 -23.34 -20.12 -7.26
C ASN A 20 -22.61 -21.31 -7.88
N TYR A 21 -21.95 -22.09 -7.06
CA TYR A 21 -21.44 -23.41 -7.44
C TYR A 21 -22.55 -24.45 -7.23
N ASP A 22 -23.25 -24.82 -8.31
CA ASP A 22 -24.13 -25.95 -8.24
C ASP A 22 -23.37 -27.25 -8.56
N PHE A 23 -22.96 -27.95 -7.51
CA PHE A 23 -22.18 -29.18 -7.59
C PHE A 23 -23.03 -30.46 -7.61
N HIS A 24 -24.39 -30.35 -7.69
CA HIS A 24 -25.27 -31.47 -7.43
C HIS A 24 -26.09 -32.01 -8.61
N SER A 25 -25.96 -31.49 -9.80
CA SER A 25 -26.82 -32.00 -10.89
C SER A 25 -26.03 -32.46 -12.11
N LYS A 26 -25.34 -33.57 -12.06
CA LYS A 26 -25.15 -34.52 -13.18
C LYS A 26 -24.03 -35.57 -12.88
N LEU A 27 -24.24 -36.36 -11.86
CA LEU A 27 -23.56 -37.67 -11.77
C LEU A 27 -24.62 -38.77 -11.60
N ASN A 28 -25.48 -38.94 -12.61
CA ASN A 28 -26.13 -40.20 -12.85
C ASN A 28 -25.20 -41.04 -13.73
N TYR A 29 -24.25 -41.73 -13.09
CA TYR A 29 -23.55 -42.84 -13.70
C TYR A 29 -24.06 -44.15 -13.10
N GLN A 30 -24.52 -45.01 -13.97
CA GLN A 30 -25.06 -46.31 -13.69
C GLN A 30 -24.21 -47.10 -12.68
N LYS A 31 -24.89 -47.56 -11.62
CA LYS A 31 -24.36 -48.62 -10.77
C LYS A 31 -24.17 -49.89 -11.58
N LYS A 32 -22.98 -50.29 -11.85
CA LYS A 32 -22.58 -51.69 -11.96
C LYS A 32 -21.43 -51.95 -10.99
N SER A 33 -21.79 -52.82 -10.07
CA SER A 33 -21.03 -53.47 -9.02
C SER A 33 -19.61 -53.85 -9.42
N ILE A 34 -18.71 -53.62 -8.51
CA ILE A 34 -17.61 -54.46 -8.04
C ILE A 34 -16.53 -53.53 -7.48
N ILE A 35 -16.46 -53.39 -6.17
CA ILE A 35 -15.26 -53.39 -5.33
C ILE A 35 -15.70 -53.27 -3.87
N PRO A 36 -15.27 -54.17 -2.97
CA PRO A 36 -15.67 -54.16 -1.58
C PRO A 36 -14.79 -53.17 -0.77
N ASN A 37 -15.44 -52.42 0.11
CA ASN A 37 -14.94 -51.87 1.37
C ASN A 37 -13.49 -51.34 1.39
N THR A 38 -13.26 -50.19 0.76
CA THR A 38 -12.17 -49.32 1.17
C THR A 38 -12.76 -48.05 1.73
N LYS A 39 -12.79 -47.90 3.05
CA LYS A 39 -12.99 -46.61 3.73
C LYS A 39 -11.86 -45.69 3.28
N MET A 40 -12.07 -44.90 2.23
CA MET A 40 -11.19 -43.78 1.95
C MET A 40 -11.39 -42.74 3.05
N PHE A 41 -10.48 -42.77 4.01
CA PHE A 41 -10.29 -41.67 4.92
C PHE A 41 -9.72 -40.48 4.09
N PHE A 42 -10.57 -39.61 3.61
CA PHE A 42 -10.15 -38.27 3.25
C PHE A 42 -9.71 -37.58 4.54
N LYS A 43 -8.45 -37.77 4.93
CA LYS A 43 -7.79 -36.81 5.81
C LYS A 43 -7.74 -35.52 5.02
N SER A 44 -8.66 -34.60 5.26
CA SER A 44 -8.48 -33.21 4.91
C SER A 44 -7.19 -32.78 5.63
N LYS A 45 -6.08 -32.73 4.91
CA LYS A 45 -4.92 -31.97 5.40
C LYS A 45 -5.45 -30.54 5.59
N LYS A 46 -5.69 -30.11 6.82
CA LYS A 46 -5.69 -28.70 7.14
C LYS A 46 -4.30 -28.21 6.75
N THR A 47 -4.17 -27.67 5.54
CA THR A 47 -3.00 -26.91 5.15
C THR A 47 -2.96 -25.72 6.11
N GLU A 48 -1.97 -25.71 6.99
CA GLU A 48 -1.70 -24.50 7.78
C GLU A 48 -1.56 -23.34 6.79
N PRO A 49 -2.18 -22.18 7.08
CA PRO A 49 -2.12 -21.06 6.17
C PRO A 49 -0.64 -20.69 6.00
N ASN A 50 -0.18 -20.66 4.76
CA ASN A 50 1.18 -20.26 4.41
C ASN A 50 1.41 -18.85 4.99
N LYS A 51 2.62 -18.60 5.53
CA LYS A 51 3.02 -17.28 6.09
C LYS A 51 2.70 -16.11 5.15
N GLU A 52 2.82 -16.33 3.87
CA GLU A 52 2.49 -15.36 2.82
C GLU A 52 0.99 -15.02 2.78
N ASN A 53 0.11 -16.01 2.95
CA ASN A 53 -1.34 -15.79 3.02
C ASN A 53 -1.77 -15.08 4.31
N ILE A 54 -1.06 -15.32 5.42
CA ILE A 54 -1.32 -14.62 6.68
C ILE A 54 -0.96 -13.12 6.52
N ALA A 55 0.23 -12.83 5.98
CA ALA A 55 0.69 -11.45 5.76
C ALA A 55 -0.25 -10.69 4.80
N LEU A 56 -0.70 -11.32 3.73
CA LEU A 56 -1.65 -10.72 2.79
C LEU A 56 -2.99 -10.39 3.44
N ASN A 57 -3.50 -11.29 4.28
CA ASN A 57 -4.76 -11.06 5.00
C ASN A 57 -4.65 -9.91 6.02
N GLU A 58 -3.49 -9.78 6.68
CA GLU A 58 -3.23 -8.66 7.58
C GLU A 58 -3.16 -7.33 6.82
N ASP A 59 -2.52 -7.28 5.65
CA ASP A 59 -2.46 -6.08 4.82
C ASP A 59 -3.85 -5.67 4.33
N LEU A 60 -4.68 -6.62 3.90
CA LEU A 60 -6.06 -6.36 3.51
C LEU A 60 -6.92 -5.83 4.67
N ALA A 61 -6.75 -6.36 5.88
CA ALA A 61 -7.45 -5.89 7.07
C ALA A 61 -7.05 -4.44 7.41
N ILE A 62 -5.78 -4.09 7.29
CA ILE A 62 -5.27 -2.73 7.51
C ILE A 62 -5.87 -1.77 6.49
N ILE A 63 -5.85 -2.12 5.20
CA ILE A 63 -6.40 -1.30 4.13
C ILE A 63 -7.89 -1.07 4.35
N THR A 64 -8.64 -2.11 4.71
CA THR A 64 -10.08 -2.02 4.99
C THR A 64 -10.35 -1.08 6.16
N LYS A 65 -9.58 -1.21 7.24
CA LYS A 65 -9.69 -0.34 8.42
C LYS A 65 -9.37 1.12 8.07
N MET A 66 -8.30 1.37 7.34
CA MET A 66 -7.94 2.72 6.90
C MET A 66 -9.04 3.33 6.02
N ASN A 67 -9.62 2.57 5.09
CA ASN A 67 -10.72 3.04 4.27
C ASN A 67 -11.95 3.43 5.11
N GLN A 68 -12.28 2.66 6.15
CA GLN A 68 -13.39 2.97 7.06
C GLN A 68 -13.10 4.24 7.87
N GLU A 69 -11.91 4.36 8.43
CA GLU A 69 -11.50 5.54 9.19
C GLU A 69 -11.52 6.81 8.34
N PHE A 70 -11.01 6.75 7.11
CA PHE A 70 -11.07 7.87 6.16
C PHE A 70 -12.49 8.23 5.73
N ALA A 71 -13.41 7.27 5.66
CA ALA A 71 -14.80 7.51 5.27
C ALA A 71 -15.64 8.15 6.39
N THR A 72 -15.26 7.93 7.66
CA THR A 72 -16.07 8.34 8.83
C THR A 72 -15.44 9.49 9.62
N SER A 73 -14.17 9.80 9.41
CA SER A 73 -13.48 10.84 10.17
C SER A 73 -13.89 12.25 9.76
N LEU A 74 -14.14 13.09 10.78
CA LEU A 74 -14.40 14.52 10.62
C LEU A 74 -13.10 15.34 10.65
N ASP A 75 -12.00 14.79 11.17
CA ASP A 75 -10.67 15.42 11.20
C ASP A 75 -9.68 14.65 10.33
N LEU A 76 -9.47 15.20 9.13
CA LEU A 76 -8.51 14.60 8.17
C LEU A 76 -7.09 14.58 8.73
N LYS A 77 -6.65 15.61 9.46
CA LYS A 77 -5.27 15.71 9.97
C LYS A 77 -4.98 14.61 10.99
N GLU A 78 -5.89 14.42 11.95
CA GLU A 78 -5.78 13.37 12.96
C GLU A 78 -5.80 11.97 12.31
N THR A 79 -6.69 11.77 11.35
CA THR A 79 -6.78 10.50 10.62
C THR A 79 -5.51 10.18 9.84
N LEU A 80 -4.91 11.17 9.19
CA LEU A 80 -3.65 10.99 8.47
C LEU A 80 -2.48 10.72 9.42
N GLN A 81 -2.45 11.32 10.61
CA GLN A 81 -1.45 11.02 11.63
C GLN A 81 -1.57 9.56 12.12
N THR A 82 -2.79 9.09 12.36
CA THR A 82 -3.06 7.68 12.72
C THR A 82 -2.63 6.74 11.59
N ALA A 83 -2.93 7.09 10.34
CA ALA A 83 -2.49 6.32 9.18
C ALA A 83 -0.96 6.24 9.08
N LEU A 84 -0.24 7.33 9.37
CA LEU A 84 1.22 7.33 9.40
C LEU A 84 1.79 6.37 10.47
N GLU A 85 1.15 6.26 11.65
CA GLU A 85 1.56 5.30 12.68
C GLU A 85 1.44 3.86 12.18
N VAL A 86 0.34 3.53 11.52
CA VAL A 86 0.13 2.21 10.92
C VAL A 86 1.18 1.93 9.85
N ILE A 87 1.44 2.90 8.95
CA ILE A 87 2.44 2.80 7.90
C ILE A 87 3.84 2.58 8.50
N ILE A 88 4.25 3.39 9.46
CA ILE A 88 5.55 3.30 10.13
C ILE A 88 5.74 1.92 10.76
N LYS A 89 4.75 1.44 11.49
CA LYS A 89 4.79 0.13 12.14
C LYS A 89 4.90 -1.01 11.12
N ARG A 90 4.13 -0.93 10.06
CA ARG A 90 4.04 -2.01 9.06
C ARG A 90 5.25 -2.07 8.14
N ILE A 91 5.77 -0.91 7.74
CA ILE A 91 6.96 -0.79 6.89
C ILE A 91 8.24 -0.83 7.71
N ASP A 92 8.14 -0.74 9.04
CA ASP A 92 9.27 -0.69 9.96
C ASP A 92 10.21 0.50 9.66
N ALA A 93 9.61 1.68 9.45
CA ALA A 93 10.32 2.94 9.24
C ALA A 93 10.57 3.68 10.55
N GLN A 94 11.60 4.54 10.59
CA GLN A 94 11.89 5.39 11.74
C GLN A 94 10.94 6.59 11.81
N ALA A 95 10.63 7.20 10.65
CA ALA A 95 9.73 8.33 10.53
C ALA A 95 8.92 8.25 9.23
N ALA A 96 7.78 8.93 9.20
CA ALA A 96 7.02 9.14 7.97
C ALA A 96 6.27 10.47 8.00
N ASN A 97 6.11 11.04 6.80
CA ASN A 97 5.48 12.33 6.58
C ASN A 97 4.52 12.27 5.39
N ILE A 98 3.48 13.10 5.42
CA ILE A 98 2.62 13.33 4.26
C ILE A 98 2.78 14.79 3.85
N PHE A 99 3.15 14.98 2.60
CA PHE A 99 3.25 16.29 1.97
C PHE A 99 2.20 16.42 0.89
N LEU A 100 1.52 17.57 0.84
CA LEU A 100 0.65 17.92 -0.27
C LEU A 100 1.33 18.93 -1.18
N ILE A 101 0.93 18.89 -2.45
CA ILE A 101 1.34 19.85 -3.46
C ILE A 101 0.52 21.14 -3.30
N ASP A 102 1.20 22.27 -3.19
CA ASP A 102 0.65 23.59 -3.44
C ASP A 102 1.07 24.04 -4.85
N ASP A 103 0.14 23.90 -5.80
CA ASP A 103 0.41 24.21 -7.20
C ASP A 103 0.65 25.71 -7.44
N LYS A 104 0.09 26.58 -6.60
CA LYS A 104 0.27 28.04 -6.73
C LYS A 104 1.68 28.45 -6.35
N LYS A 105 2.21 27.86 -5.29
CA LYS A 105 3.56 28.14 -4.79
C LYS A 105 4.63 27.22 -5.41
N GLN A 106 4.24 26.14 -6.08
CA GLN A 106 5.14 25.11 -6.62
C GLN A 106 5.99 24.45 -5.53
N VAL A 107 5.37 24.13 -4.38
CA VAL A 107 6.04 23.54 -3.23
C VAL A 107 5.26 22.36 -2.64
N PHE A 108 5.96 21.54 -1.87
CA PHE A 108 5.36 20.59 -0.95
C PHE A 108 5.13 21.26 0.40
N GLN A 109 3.95 21.05 0.98
CA GLN A 109 3.60 21.44 2.34
C GLN A 109 3.33 20.20 3.19
N CYS A 110 3.96 20.10 4.36
CA CYS A 110 3.71 19.01 5.28
C CYS A 110 2.34 19.18 5.95
N ILE A 111 1.51 18.15 5.88
CA ILE A 111 0.18 18.13 6.53
C ILE A 111 0.08 17.14 7.68
N ALA A 112 0.94 16.13 7.70
CA ALA A 112 1.06 15.17 8.79
C ALA A 112 2.50 14.66 8.88
N SER A 113 3.01 14.54 10.11
CA SER A 113 4.37 14.08 10.39
C SER A 113 4.39 13.22 11.65
N LYS A 114 5.16 12.14 11.63
CA LYS A 114 5.45 11.30 12.79
C LYS A 114 6.95 11.09 12.94
N TYR A 115 7.42 11.37 14.15
CA TYR A 115 8.82 11.24 14.60
C TYR A 115 9.81 12.18 13.89
N GLN A 116 9.30 13.21 13.23
CA GLN A 116 10.10 14.30 12.71
C GLN A 116 9.37 15.61 13.02
N SER A 117 10.02 16.52 13.73
CA SER A 117 9.42 17.76 14.24
C SER A 117 9.56 18.92 13.25
N TYR A 118 8.73 19.96 13.42
CA TYR A 118 8.84 21.26 12.75
C TYR A 118 8.74 21.24 11.22
N LEU A 119 8.07 20.22 10.62
CA LEU A 119 7.94 20.14 9.16
C LEU A 119 6.85 21.02 8.56
N ASP A 120 5.87 21.40 9.34
CA ASP A 120 4.74 22.27 8.97
C ASP A 120 5.17 23.69 8.62
N GLU A 121 6.38 24.13 9.02
CA GLU A 121 6.95 25.43 8.71
C GLU A 121 7.75 25.45 7.40
N TYR A 122 7.98 24.27 6.77
CA TYR A 122 8.87 24.19 5.61
C TYR A 122 8.13 23.98 4.30
N GLU A 123 8.45 24.82 3.33
CA GLU A 123 8.07 24.70 1.94
C GLU A 123 9.25 24.08 1.17
N ILE A 124 9.01 22.92 0.54
CA ILE A 124 10.02 22.19 -0.22
C ILE A 124 9.68 22.33 -1.70
N PRO A 125 10.59 22.81 -2.57
CA PRO A 125 10.30 22.94 -3.99
C PRO A 125 9.90 21.62 -4.65
N LEU A 126 8.89 21.63 -5.54
CA LEU A 126 8.36 20.40 -6.18
C LEU A 126 9.39 19.66 -7.04
N THR A 127 10.42 20.37 -7.49
CA THR A 127 11.49 19.80 -8.33
C THR A 127 12.60 19.13 -7.51
N GLN A 128 12.57 19.23 -6.18
CA GLN A 128 13.66 18.82 -5.32
C GLN A 128 13.52 17.36 -4.84
N GLY A 129 14.67 16.68 -4.85
CA GLY A 129 14.89 15.43 -4.15
C GLY A 129 14.04 14.26 -4.61
N VAL A 130 13.94 13.27 -3.74
CA VAL A 130 13.20 12.02 -3.98
C VAL A 130 11.70 12.28 -4.12
N MET A 131 11.15 13.26 -3.42
CA MET A 131 9.74 13.62 -3.51
C MET A 131 9.37 14.17 -4.88
N GLY A 132 10.16 15.11 -5.42
CA GLY A 132 9.95 15.65 -6.76
C GLY A 132 10.04 14.56 -7.83
N LYS A 133 11.01 13.65 -7.71
CA LYS A 133 11.16 12.49 -8.59
C LYS A 133 9.93 11.55 -8.54
N ALA A 134 9.41 11.27 -7.34
CA ALA A 134 8.23 10.42 -7.18
C ALA A 134 6.98 11.03 -7.84
N VAL A 135 6.78 12.34 -7.72
CA VAL A 135 5.68 13.09 -8.35
C VAL A 135 5.82 13.06 -9.87
N TRP A 136 7.01 13.41 -10.39
CA TRP A 136 7.26 13.48 -11.82
C TRP A 136 7.08 12.11 -12.51
N GLN A 137 7.60 11.04 -11.90
CA GLN A 137 7.49 9.68 -12.45
C GLN A 137 6.14 9.02 -12.15
N LYS A 138 5.34 9.57 -11.23
CA LYS A 138 4.12 8.94 -10.69
C LYS A 138 4.37 7.50 -10.20
N LYS A 139 5.53 7.27 -9.57
CA LYS A 139 5.96 5.96 -9.08
C LYS A 139 6.54 6.07 -7.69
N CYS A 140 6.40 5.00 -6.93
CA CYS A 140 7.10 4.88 -5.66
C CYS A 140 8.61 4.75 -5.89
N ILE A 141 9.38 5.65 -5.28
CA ILE A 141 10.83 5.72 -5.37
C ILE A 141 11.43 5.16 -4.09
N ARG A 142 12.40 4.28 -4.25
CA ARG A 142 13.17 3.68 -3.17
C ARG A 142 14.64 4.07 -3.32
N VAL A 143 15.22 4.65 -2.28
CA VAL A 143 16.63 5.03 -2.20
C VAL A 143 17.29 4.25 -1.07
N GLY A 144 18.33 3.51 -1.37
CA GLY A 144 19.00 2.62 -0.42
C GLY A 144 19.79 3.38 0.63
N ASN A 145 20.80 4.12 0.21
CA ASN A 145 21.62 4.90 1.12
C ASN A 145 21.97 6.27 0.52
N VAL A 146 21.18 7.27 0.91
CA VAL A 146 21.32 8.65 0.42
C VAL A 146 22.71 9.29 0.74
N ARG A 147 23.50 8.67 1.62
CA ARG A 147 24.81 9.20 2.05
C ARG A 147 26.00 8.48 1.44
N LYS A 148 25.79 7.42 0.67
CA LYS A 148 26.87 6.61 0.09
C LYS A 148 26.92 6.66 -1.43
N ASP A 149 25.77 6.67 -2.10
CA ASP A 149 25.71 6.71 -3.55
C ASP A 149 25.61 8.17 -4.01
N VAL A 150 26.59 8.62 -4.79
CA VAL A 150 26.63 10.01 -5.31
C VAL A 150 25.39 10.36 -6.12
N ARG A 151 24.84 9.41 -6.88
CA ARG A 151 23.62 9.63 -7.65
C ARG A 151 22.40 9.79 -6.75
N GLU A 152 22.32 8.98 -5.69
CA GLU A 152 21.26 9.06 -4.70
C GLU A 152 21.37 10.33 -3.85
N ILE A 153 22.61 10.75 -3.49
CA ILE A 153 22.86 11.98 -2.75
C ILE A 153 22.39 13.21 -3.55
N ALA A 154 22.67 13.26 -4.85
CA ALA A 154 22.25 14.37 -5.70
C ALA A 154 20.71 14.49 -5.82
N GLU A 155 19.98 13.40 -5.59
CA GLU A 155 18.53 13.35 -5.62
C GLU A 155 17.87 13.57 -4.26
N PHE A 156 18.65 13.63 -3.15
CA PHE A 156 18.11 13.80 -1.80
C PHE A 156 18.19 15.26 -1.35
N TYR A 157 17.10 15.75 -0.77
CA TYR A 157 17.01 17.12 -0.26
C TYR A 157 17.52 17.19 1.19
N PHE A 158 18.82 17.36 1.39
CA PHE A 158 19.45 17.37 2.72
C PHE A 158 19.12 18.57 3.60
N ASP A 159 18.59 19.65 3.04
CA ASP A 159 18.23 20.83 3.82
C ASP A 159 17.20 20.51 4.92
N LEU A 160 16.32 19.56 4.64
CA LEU A 160 15.32 19.09 5.61
C LEU A 160 15.99 18.36 6.80
N ASP A 161 16.98 17.53 6.55
CA ASP A 161 17.76 16.86 7.60
C ASP A 161 18.43 17.88 8.52
N ASN A 162 19.06 18.89 7.93
CA ASN A 162 19.77 19.95 8.68
C ASN A 162 18.80 20.74 9.56
N LYS A 163 17.62 21.08 9.05
CA LYS A 163 16.60 21.87 9.76
C LYS A 163 15.91 21.09 10.87
N THR A 164 15.70 19.80 10.67
CA THR A 164 14.97 18.94 11.63
C THR A 164 15.90 18.21 12.60
N ASN A 165 17.22 18.37 12.45
CA ASN A 165 18.24 17.58 13.16
C ASN A 165 18.02 16.07 13.06
N PHE A 166 17.52 15.64 11.91
CA PHE A 166 17.28 14.25 11.57
C PHE A 166 18.37 13.74 10.64
N THR A 167 18.75 12.49 10.73
CA THR A 167 19.75 11.90 9.84
C THR A 167 19.10 10.84 8.96
N THR A 168 18.90 11.16 7.70
CA THR A 168 18.32 10.21 6.73
C THR A 168 19.40 9.34 6.10
N TYR A 169 19.13 8.04 6.06
CA TYR A 169 19.95 7.04 5.38
C TYR A 169 19.20 6.41 4.21
N SER A 170 18.00 5.89 4.46
CA SER A 170 17.18 5.25 3.44
C SER A 170 15.80 5.92 3.32
N VAL A 171 15.27 5.94 2.10
CA VAL A 171 14.01 6.60 1.77
C VAL A 171 13.12 5.68 0.97
N LEU A 172 11.84 5.73 1.30
CA LEU A 172 10.75 5.18 0.49
C LEU A 172 9.68 6.25 0.32
N CYS A 173 9.45 6.69 -0.91
CA CYS A 173 8.54 7.79 -1.21
C CYS A 173 7.49 7.35 -2.23
N SER A 174 6.23 7.38 -1.84
CA SER A 174 5.10 7.02 -2.71
C SER A 174 4.26 8.25 -3.07
N PRO A 175 3.93 8.46 -4.35
CA PRO A 175 3.03 9.53 -4.75
C PRO A 175 1.60 9.23 -4.29
N LEU A 176 0.88 10.26 -3.88
CA LEU A 176 -0.55 10.24 -3.60
C LEU A 176 -1.30 10.57 -4.89
N ILE A 177 -1.84 9.55 -5.55
CA ILE A 177 -2.52 9.70 -6.83
C ILE A 177 -4.03 9.55 -6.64
N ALA A 178 -4.78 10.57 -7.02
CA ALA A 178 -6.24 10.55 -7.03
C ALA A 178 -6.75 11.12 -8.36
N ALA A 179 -7.63 10.37 -9.06
CA ALA A 179 -8.17 10.71 -10.39
C ALA A 179 -7.08 11.08 -11.41
N ASN A 180 -6.00 10.30 -11.47
CA ASN A 180 -4.83 10.47 -12.33
C ASN A 180 -3.95 11.71 -12.04
N GLU A 181 -4.26 12.47 -11.00
CA GLU A 181 -3.46 13.59 -10.55
C GLU A 181 -2.63 13.22 -9.33
N CYS A 182 -1.39 13.67 -9.27
CA CYS A 182 -0.56 13.54 -8.09
C CYS A 182 -0.81 14.75 -7.19
N ILE A 183 -1.41 14.51 -6.02
CA ILE A 183 -1.80 15.56 -5.07
C ILE A 183 -0.81 15.72 -3.90
N GLY A 184 0.20 14.86 -3.83
CA GLY A 184 1.19 14.86 -2.76
C GLY A 184 2.01 13.59 -2.74
N VAL A 185 2.70 13.35 -1.63
CA VAL A 185 3.52 12.16 -1.39
C VAL A 185 3.42 11.67 0.06
N ILE A 186 3.61 10.37 0.27
CA ILE A 186 3.99 9.78 1.56
C ILE A 186 5.48 9.52 1.52
N HIS A 187 6.21 10.04 2.49
CA HIS A 187 7.66 9.98 2.59
C HIS A 187 8.08 9.23 3.85
N CYS A 188 8.56 7.99 3.72
CA CYS A 188 9.05 7.15 4.80
C CYS A 188 10.57 7.19 4.87
N LEU A 189 11.11 7.33 6.07
CA LEU A 189 12.53 7.53 6.34
C LEU A 189 13.07 6.43 7.24
N ASN A 190 14.27 5.96 6.89
CA ASN A 190 15.09 5.04 7.67
C ASN A 190 14.40 3.73 8.04
N LYS A 191 14.60 2.70 7.23
CA LYS A 191 14.23 1.32 7.58
C LYS A 191 14.95 0.90 8.86
N LYS A 192 14.22 0.35 9.84
CA LYS A 192 14.81 -0.08 11.13
C LYS A 192 15.45 -1.46 11.06
N SER A 193 15.04 -2.32 10.11
CA SER A 193 15.58 -3.66 9.96
C SER A 193 17.11 -3.67 9.85
N ASN A 194 17.73 -4.83 10.07
CA ASN A 194 19.20 -4.97 10.05
C ASN A 194 19.84 -4.51 8.74
N SER A 195 19.17 -4.69 7.60
CA SER A 195 19.63 -4.22 6.29
C SER A 195 19.67 -2.71 6.17
N LYS A 196 18.89 -1.98 6.98
CA LYS A 196 18.65 -0.52 6.89
C LYS A 196 18.11 -0.06 5.53
N LEU A 197 17.66 -1.00 4.69
CA LEU A 197 17.17 -0.75 3.33
C LEU A 197 15.70 -1.14 3.22
N PHE A 198 14.92 -0.29 2.59
CA PHE A 198 13.57 -0.66 2.17
C PHE A 198 13.64 -1.69 1.04
N GLU A 199 12.76 -2.67 1.08
CA GLU A 199 12.70 -3.77 0.11
C GLU A 199 11.54 -3.58 -0.88
N GLU A 200 11.46 -4.47 -1.87
CA GLU A 200 10.39 -4.42 -2.87
C GLU A 200 9.00 -4.69 -2.26
N GLY A 201 8.93 -5.49 -1.20
CA GLY A 201 7.72 -5.70 -0.41
C GLY A 201 7.24 -4.41 0.26
N ASP A 202 8.16 -3.64 0.85
CA ASP A 202 7.83 -2.33 1.45
C ASP A 202 7.28 -1.35 0.41
N ARG A 203 7.87 -1.34 -0.80
CA ARG A 203 7.44 -0.50 -1.91
C ARG A 203 6.00 -0.80 -2.31
N LYS A 204 5.68 -2.08 -2.56
CA LYS A 204 4.34 -2.53 -2.93
C LYS A 204 3.31 -2.20 -1.85
N LEU A 205 3.69 -2.44 -0.59
CA LEU A 205 2.82 -2.15 0.55
C LEU A 205 2.54 -0.65 0.66
N LEU A 206 3.56 0.22 0.57
CA LEU A 206 3.35 1.66 0.63
C LEU A 206 2.50 2.17 -0.53
N GLU A 207 2.69 1.68 -1.75
CA GLU A 207 1.85 2.02 -2.90
C GLU A 207 0.37 1.68 -2.63
N THR A 208 0.11 0.50 -2.06
CA THR A 208 -1.25 0.05 -1.72
C THR A 208 -1.87 0.90 -0.62
N LEU A 209 -1.11 1.27 0.41
CA LEU A 209 -1.59 2.12 1.52
C LEU A 209 -1.75 3.59 1.11
N SER A 210 -1.04 4.06 0.07
CA SER A 210 -1.12 5.43 -0.43
C SER A 210 -2.44 5.76 -1.13
N ALA A 211 -3.07 4.78 -1.76
CA ALA A 211 -4.29 4.99 -2.54
C ALA A 211 -5.49 5.46 -1.69
N PRO A 212 -5.85 4.80 -0.56
CA PRO A 212 -6.93 5.28 0.30
C PRO A 212 -6.64 6.65 0.91
N ALA A 213 -5.39 6.95 1.28
CA ALA A 213 -5.00 8.25 1.79
C ALA A 213 -5.19 9.35 0.73
N ALA A 214 -4.79 9.10 -0.51
CA ALA A 214 -4.98 10.04 -1.61
C ALA A 214 -6.47 10.36 -1.86
N LEU A 215 -7.32 9.33 -1.85
CA LEU A 215 -8.76 9.50 -2.03
C LEU A 215 -9.39 10.31 -0.90
N ALA A 216 -9.04 10.03 0.35
CA ALA A 216 -9.53 10.74 1.52
C ALA A 216 -9.16 12.23 1.49
N ILE A 217 -7.90 12.53 1.18
CA ILE A 217 -7.41 13.92 1.06
C ILE A 217 -8.16 14.66 -0.06
N ARG A 218 -8.33 14.03 -1.21
CA ARG A 218 -9.08 14.63 -2.32
C ARG A 218 -10.52 14.93 -1.93
N ASN A 219 -11.23 13.98 -1.32
CA ASN A 219 -12.60 14.15 -0.89
C ASN A 219 -12.73 15.30 0.11
N ALA A 220 -11.82 15.40 1.09
CA ALA A 220 -11.80 16.48 2.06
C ALA A 220 -11.49 17.87 1.44
N LYS A 221 -10.68 17.91 0.37
CA LYS A 221 -10.43 19.17 -0.38
C LYS A 221 -11.66 19.60 -1.19
N MET A 222 -12.47 18.67 -1.69
CA MET A 222 -13.68 18.97 -2.47
C MET A 222 -14.87 19.39 -1.60
N ALA A 223 -14.86 19.03 -0.32
CA ALA A 223 -15.93 19.37 0.63
C ALA A 223 -15.79 20.79 1.26
N LYS A 224 -14.69 21.49 1.00
CA LYS A 224 -14.42 22.88 1.42
C LYS A 224 -14.72 23.86 0.31
#